data_58006bf14c816d8c1920f1a814428222
#
_entry.id   58006bf14c816d8c1920f1a814428222
#
_cell.length_a   1.000
_cell.length_b   1.000
_cell.length_c   1.000
_cell.angle_alpha   90.00
_cell.angle_beta   90.00
_cell.angle_gamma   90.00
#
_symmetry.space_group_name_H-M   'P 1'
#
loop_
_entity.id
_entity.type
_entity.pdbx_description
1 polymer ?
#
loop_
_entity_poly.entity_id
_entity_poly.type
_entity_poly.pdbx_seq_one_letter_code
_entity_poly.pdbx_strand_id
1 'polypeptide(L)'
;MPVNRISERALKKLVQEQIEEDALCVIKFYSNERDYCSALHDYYVDIAEANQDENTHFFAFNVADAGNLDSLIKINGVPTIVSVKTGALTSRIRILGDPDPPNEKTWYYSKDIQQFIDKEK
;
A
#
# COMPACT_ATOMS: atom_id res chain seq x y z
N MET A 1 -0.50 -12.22 -11.06
CA MET A 1 0.52 -11.51 -10.28
C MET A 1 0.00 -11.23 -8.89
N PRO A 2 0.75 -11.53 -7.80
CA PRO A 2 0.29 -11.23 -6.44
C PRO A 2 0.19 -9.73 -6.16
N VAL A 3 0.93 -8.90 -6.88
CA VAL A 3 0.88 -7.44 -6.77
C VAL A 3 0.50 -6.86 -8.11
N ASN A 4 -0.55 -6.04 -8.14
CA ASN A 4 -1.02 -5.39 -9.35
C ASN A 4 -0.81 -3.88 -9.24
N ARG A 5 -0.29 -3.26 -10.30
CA ARG A 5 -0.20 -1.81 -10.40
C ARG A 5 -1.59 -1.25 -10.66
N ILE A 6 -1.99 -0.23 -9.89
CA ILE A 6 -3.31 0.38 -10.04
C ILE A 6 -3.19 1.81 -10.59
N SER A 7 -4.24 2.26 -11.26
CA SER A 7 -4.33 3.61 -11.80
C SER A 7 -4.78 4.61 -10.74
N GLU A 8 -4.63 5.90 -11.04
CA GLU A 8 -5.18 6.98 -10.21
C GLU A 8 -6.69 6.80 -10.02
N ARG A 9 -7.40 6.40 -11.08
CA ARG A 9 -8.85 6.17 -11.01
C ARG A 9 -9.22 5.08 -10.02
N ALA A 10 -8.49 3.97 -10.03
CA ALA A 10 -8.73 2.86 -9.09
C ALA A 10 -8.38 3.28 -7.65
N LEU A 11 -7.27 4.00 -7.47
CA LEU A 11 -6.91 4.53 -6.16
C LEU A 11 -7.99 5.46 -5.62
N LYS A 12 -8.52 6.34 -6.46
CA LYS A 12 -9.58 7.27 -6.08
C LYS A 12 -10.81 6.53 -5.58
N LYS A 13 -11.22 5.45 -6.26
CA LYS A 13 -12.35 4.65 -5.82
C LYS A 13 -12.14 4.04 -4.44
N LEU A 14 -10.94 3.56 -4.16
CA LEU A 14 -10.61 2.97 -2.87
C LEU A 14 -10.66 4.01 -1.74
N VAL A 15 -9.99 5.15 -1.93
CA VAL A 15 -9.86 6.14 -0.86
C VAL A 15 -11.11 6.98 -0.65
N GLN A 16 -12.02 7.03 -1.63
CA GLN A 16 -13.27 7.78 -1.52
C GLN A 16 -14.48 6.91 -1.16
N GLU A 17 -14.22 5.74 -0.61
CA GLU A 17 -15.28 4.86 -0.06
C GLU A 17 -16.30 4.39 -1.10
N GLN A 18 -15.85 4.18 -2.35
CA GLN A 18 -16.71 3.75 -3.45
C GLN A 18 -16.75 2.23 -3.62
N ILE A 19 -16.09 1.48 -2.74
CA ILE A 19 -16.05 0.01 -2.78
C ILE A 19 -16.87 -0.52 -1.61
N GLU A 20 -17.92 -1.26 -1.92
CA GLU A 20 -18.84 -1.79 -0.91
C GLU A 20 -18.49 -3.19 -0.42
N GLU A 21 -17.69 -3.94 -1.18
CA GLU A 21 -17.27 -5.28 -0.80
C GLU A 21 -16.30 -5.23 0.38
N ASP A 22 -16.41 -6.19 1.29
CA ASP A 22 -15.47 -6.33 2.40
C ASP A 22 -14.14 -6.82 1.87
N ALA A 23 -13.12 -5.98 1.97
CA ALA A 23 -11.77 -6.32 1.50
C ALA A 23 -10.72 -5.52 2.26
N LEU A 24 -9.52 -6.08 2.33
CA LEU A 24 -8.33 -5.37 2.77
C LEU A 24 -7.44 -5.13 1.56
N CYS A 25 -7.20 -3.88 1.23
CA CYS A 25 -6.34 -3.50 0.12
C CYS A 25 -5.07 -2.88 0.68
N VAL A 26 -3.94 -3.47 0.36
CA VAL A 26 -2.62 -2.97 0.77
C VAL A 26 -1.99 -2.32 -0.46
N ILE A 27 -1.53 -1.08 -0.33
CA ILE A 27 -1.02 -0.30 -1.45
C ILE A 27 0.39 0.20 -1.11
N LYS A 28 1.35 -0.15 -1.96
CA LYS A 28 2.70 0.40 -1.89
C LYS A 28 2.78 1.61 -2.84
N PHE A 29 3.01 2.78 -2.27
CA PHE A 29 3.27 4.00 -3.04
C PHE A 29 4.76 4.08 -3.33
N TYR A 30 5.15 4.23 -4.59
CA TYR A 30 6.56 4.19 -4.98
C TYR A 30 6.87 5.19 -6.10
N SER A 31 8.17 5.43 -6.28
CA SER A 31 8.71 6.21 -7.39
C SER A 31 9.88 5.45 -8.00
N ASN A 32 10.01 5.51 -9.32
CA ASN A 32 11.16 4.91 -10.01
C ASN A 32 12.48 5.63 -9.72
N GLU A 33 12.41 6.80 -9.12
CA GLU A 33 13.58 7.62 -8.79
C GLU A 33 14.21 7.29 -7.44
N ARG A 34 13.60 6.37 -6.67
CA ARG A 34 14.06 6.02 -5.33
C ARG A 34 14.57 4.58 -5.27
N ASP A 35 15.82 4.40 -4.84
CA ASP A 35 16.43 3.08 -4.69
C ASP A 35 15.66 2.22 -3.67
N TYR A 36 15.18 2.82 -2.59
CA TYR A 36 14.38 2.11 -1.59
C TYR A 36 13.15 1.46 -2.17
N CYS A 37 12.51 2.10 -3.13
CA CYS A 37 11.29 1.59 -3.74
C CYS A 37 11.57 0.33 -4.55
N SER A 38 12.70 0.30 -5.27
CA SER A 38 13.10 -0.83 -6.08
C SER A 38 13.46 -2.05 -5.21
N ALA A 39 14.24 -1.84 -4.15
CA ALA A 39 14.65 -2.90 -3.24
C ALA A 39 13.45 -3.43 -2.43
N LEU A 40 12.53 -2.56 -2.04
CA LEU A 40 11.34 -2.93 -1.30
C LEU A 40 10.39 -3.81 -2.12
N HIS A 41 10.39 -3.65 -3.43
CA HIS A 41 9.45 -4.37 -4.30
C HIS A 41 9.53 -5.89 -4.12
N ASP A 42 10.74 -6.45 -4.03
CA ASP A 42 10.92 -7.89 -3.85
C ASP A 42 10.34 -8.36 -2.52
N TYR A 43 10.57 -7.62 -1.44
CA TYR A 43 9.97 -7.93 -0.13
C TYR A 43 8.45 -7.84 -0.18
N TYR A 44 7.94 -6.83 -0.86
CA TYR A 44 6.51 -6.61 -0.96
C TYR A 44 5.82 -7.75 -1.72
N VAL A 45 6.43 -8.20 -2.81
CA VAL A 45 5.93 -9.35 -3.58
C VAL A 45 5.90 -10.61 -2.71
N ASP A 46 6.99 -10.87 -1.98
CA ASP A 46 7.07 -12.05 -1.09
C ASP A 46 5.98 -12.01 -0.01
N ILE A 47 5.76 -10.85 0.59
CA ILE A 47 4.71 -10.67 1.59
C ILE A 47 3.33 -10.86 0.97
N ALA A 48 3.11 -10.36 -0.24
CA ALA A 48 1.86 -10.53 -0.94
C ALA A 48 1.57 -12.00 -1.22
N GLU A 49 2.59 -12.76 -1.65
CA GLU A 49 2.46 -14.20 -1.88
C GLU A 49 2.13 -14.98 -0.60
N ALA A 50 2.74 -14.57 0.52
CA ALA A 50 2.52 -15.22 1.82
C ALA A 50 1.16 -14.90 2.44
N ASN A 51 0.49 -13.85 1.99
CA ASN A 51 -0.75 -13.36 2.59
C ASN A 51 -1.94 -13.41 1.61
N GLN A 52 -1.88 -14.25 0.60
CA GLN A 52 -2.99 -14.39 -0.35
C GLN A 52 -4.21 -15.00 0.31
N ASP A 53 -5.33 -14.30 0.27
CA ASP A 53 -6.64 -14.83 0.62
C ASP A 53 -7.71 -14.11 -0.22
N GLU A 54 -8.95 -14.55 -0.11
CA GLU A 54 -10.05 -14.05 -0.96
C GLU A 54 -10.34 -12.57 -0.77
N ASN A 55 -10.05 -12.04 0.41
CA ASN A 55 -10.42 -10.67 0.78
C ASN A 55 -9.23 -9.73 0.95
N THR A 56 -8.00 -10.21 0.68
CA THR A 56 -6.80 -9.39 0.81
C THR A 56 -6.15 -9.22 -0.54
N HIS A 57 -5.95 -7.96 -0.95
CA HIS A 57 -5.39 -7.60 -2.25
C HIS A 57 -4.19 -6.69 -2.08
N PHE A 58 -3.16 -6.93 -2.88
CA PHE A 58 -1.92 -6.16 -2.83
C PHE A 58 -1.73 -5.38 -4.11
N PHE A 59 -1.56 -4.07 -3.97
CA PHE A 59 -1.41 -3.16 -5.09
C PHE A 59 -0.13 -2.33 -4.97
N ALA A 60 0.31 -1.80 -6.10
CA ALA A 60 1.38 -0.82 -6.15
C ALA A 60 0.90 0.39 -6.95
N PHE A 61 1.21 1.59 -6.47
CA PHE A 61 0.86 2.83 -7.15
C PHE A 61 2.10 3.68 -7.35
N ASN A 62 2.40 3.99 -8.61
CA ASN A 62 3.49 4.91 -8.94
C ASN A 62 2.99 6.34 -8.77
N VAL A 63 3.64 7.11 -7.89
CA VAL A 63 3.19 8.48 -7.59
C VAL A 63 3.24 9.39 -8.81
N ALA A 64 4.03 9.07 -9.83
CA ALA A 64 4.05 9.81 -11.08
C ALA A 64 2.74 9.67 -11.88
N ASP A 65 1.91 8.66 -11.57
CA ASP A 65 0.62 8.46 -12.24
C ASP A 65 -0.48 9.39 -11.70
N ALA A 66 -0.23 10.11 -10.62
CA ALA A 66 -1.20 11.02 -10.02
C ALA A 66 -0.93 12.46 -10.46
N GLY A 67 -1.98 13.16 -10.86
CA GLY A 67 -1.88 14.60 -11.14
C GLY A 67 -1.77 15.42 -9.85
N ASN A 68 -2.53 15.05 -8.83
CA ASN A 68 -2.47 15.68 -7.51
C ASN A 68 -2.77 14.63 -6.42
N LEU A 69 -1.72 13.97 -5.97
CA LEU A 69 -1.84 12.89 -5.00
C LEU A 69 -2.39 13.40 -3.65
N ASP A 70 -2.00 14.61 -3.23
CA ASP A 70 -2.45 15.17 -1.96
C ASP A 70 -3.97 15.37 -1.88
N SER A 71 -4.65 15.48 -3.02
CA SER A 71 -6.11 15.58 -3.04
C SER A 71 -6.77 14.23 -2.75
N LEU A 72 -6.04 13.12 -2.89
CA LEU A 72 -6.52 11.76 -2.67
C LEU A 72 -6.09 11.22 -1.30
N ILE A 73 -4.81 11.33 -1.00
CA ILE A 73 -4.23 10.82 0.23
C ILE A 73 -2.93 11.56 0.52
N LYS A 74 -2.70 11.86 1.79
CA LYS A 74 -1.47 12.52 2.21
C LYS A 74 -0.48 11.49 2.71
N ILE A 75 0.68 11.42 2.04
CA ILE A 75 1.80 10.59 2.46
C ILE A 75 3.03 11.46 2.60
N ASN A 76 3.97 11.06 3.46
CA ASN A 76 5.18 11.86 3.73
C ASN A 76 6.29 11.67 2.71
N GLY A 77 6.12 10.81 1.76
CA GLY A 77 7.12 10.51 0.75
C GLY A 77 7.01 9.07 0.30
N VAL A 78 7.99 8.57 -0.44
CA VAL A 78 8.02 7.21 -0.93
C VAL A 78 9.31 6.51 -0.50
N PRO A 79 9.26 5.19 -0.24
CA PRO A 79 8.09 4.35 -0.28
C PRO A 79 7.15 4.59 0.92
N THR A 80 5.86 4.33 0.72
CA THR A 80 4.87 4.35 1.80
C THR A 80 3.89 3.19 1.58
N ILE A 81 3.57 2.49 2.65
CA ILE A 81 2.60 1.39 2.63
C ILE A 81 1.32 1.85 3.32
N VAL A 82 0.20 1.67 2.64
CA VAL A 82 -1.11 2.09 3.12
C VAL A 82 -2.05 0.89 3.08
N SER A 83 -2.92 0.75 4.06
CA SER A 83 -4.03 -0.19 4.00
C SER A 83 -5.35 0.56 3.85
N VAL A 84 -6.24 0.04 3.01
CA VAL A 84 -7.61 0.50 2.88
C VAL A 84 -8.52 -0.69 3.14
N LYS A 85 -9.22 -0.65 4.27
CA LYS A 85 -10.20 -1.69 4.59
C LYS A 85 -11.56 -1.20 4.14
N THR A 86 -12.14 -1.90 3.16
CA THR A 86 -13.39 -1.48 2.53
C THR A 86 -14.58 -2.26 3.07
N GLY A 87 -15.77 -1.70 2.93
CA GLY A 87 -17.02 -2.34 3.33
C GLY A 87 -18.20 -1.44 3.05
N ALA A 88 -19.41 -2.01 3.12
CA ALA A 88 -20.64 -1.29 2.78
C ALA A 88 -20.96 -0.14 3.74
N LEU A 89 -20.54 -0.24 4.99
CA LEU A 89 -20.87 0.75 6.02
C LEU A 89 -19.73 1.69 6.35
N THR A 90 -18.50 1.21 6.24
CA THR A 90 -17.32 2.01 6.59
C THR A 90 -16.15 1.62 5.72
N SER A 91 -15.24 2.58 5.50
CA SER A 91 -13.91 2.25 5.05
C SER A 91 -12.90 2.87 6.02
N ARG A 92 -11.71 2.28 6.08
CA ARG A 92 -10.68 2.72 7.00
C ARG A 92 -9.32 2.73 6.31
N ILE A 93 -8.66 3.87 6.37
CA ILE A 93 -7.34 4.06 5.78
C ILE A 93 -6.32 4.16 6.90
N ARG A 94 -5.25 3.36 6.80
CA ARG A 94 -4.13 3.38 7.73
C ARG A 94 -2.84 3.51 6.95
N ILE A 95 -1.91 4.26 7.50
CA ILE A 95 -0.59 4.46 6.90
C ILE A 95 0.44 3.84 7.83
N LEU A 96 1.31 2.98 7.27
CA LEU A 96 2.42 2.42 8.03
C LEU A 96 3.44 3.53 8.30
N GLY A 97 3.71 3.78 9.59
CA GLY A 97 4.68 4.79 9.98
C GLY A 97 6.09 4.44 9.56
N ASP A 98 6.93 5.46 9.42
CA ASP A 98 8.33 5.26 9.07
C ASP A 98 9.07 4.55 10.19
N PRO A 99 9.94 3.57 9.87
CA PRO A 99 10.76 2.92 10.90
C PRO A 99 11.83 3.87 11.43
N ASP A 100 12.29 3.62 12.66
CA ASP A 100 13.32 4.42 13.30
C ASP A 100 14.34 3.49 13.98
N PRO A 101 15.52 3.26 13.38
CA PRO A 101 15.99 3.81 12.11
C PRO A 101 15.41 3.05 10.91
N PRO A 102 15.34 3.68 9.72
CA PRO A 102 14.90 2.96 8.52
C PRO A 102 15.96 1.96 8.05
N ASN A 103 15.51 0.95 7.33
CA ASN A 103 16.41 0.02 6.65
C ASN A 103 17.13 0.76 5.52
N GLU A 104 18.44 0.64 5.45
CA GLU A 104 19.26 1.36 4.47
C GLU A 104 18.95 0.97 3.01
N LYS A 105 18.44 -0.23 2.76
CA LYS A 105 18.17 -0.73 1.41
C LYS A 105 16.71 -0.66 1.00
N THR A 106 15.79 -0.89 1.96
CA THR A 106 14.38 -1.09 1.65
C THR A 106 13.46 -0.12 2.34
N TRP A 107 13.96 0.76 3.21
CA TRP A 107 13.22 1.65 4.08
C TRP A 107 12.46 0.90 5.17
N TYR A 108 11.52 0.02 4.80
CA TYR A 108 10.76 -0.78 5.75
C TYR A 108 11.41 -2.12 6.02
N TYR A 109 11.17 -2.66 7.22
CA TYR A 109 11.53 -4.03 7.56
C TYR A 109 10.34 -4.93 7.25
N SER A 110 10.59 -6.12 6.69
CA SER A 110 9.49 -7.01 6.29
C SER A 110 8.61 -7.41 7.46
N LYS A 111 9.19 -7.60 8.67
CA LYS A 111 8.40 -7.91 9.86
C LYS A 111 7.40 -6.81 10.22
N ASP A 112 7.78 -5.54 10.02
CA ASP A 112 6.91 -4.41 10.33
C ASP A 112 5.74 -4.33 9.36
N ILE A 113 5.98 -4.63 8.08
CA ILE A 113 4.93 -4.70 7.07
C ILE A 113 3.96 -5.82 7.40
N GLN A 114 4.47 -7.01 7.76
CA GLN A 114 3.63 -8.15 8.11
C GLN A 114 2.78 -7.85 9.34
N GLN A 115 3.34 -7.25 10.38
CA GLN A 115 2.60 -6.87 11.58
C GLN A 115 1.52 -5.85 11.26
N PHE A 116 1.80 -4.89 10.38
CA PHE A 116 0.82 -3.90 9.95
C PHE A 116 -0.37 -4.57 9.26
N ILE A 117 -0.10 -5.50 8.35
CA ILE A 117 -1.15 -6.25 7.66
C ILE A 117 -1.98 -7.07 8.66
N ASP A 118 -1.33 -7.75 9.59
CA ASP A 118 -2.00 -8.58 10.59
C ASP A 118 -2.94 -7.77 11.48
N LYS A 119 -2.55 -6.56 11.82
CA LYS A 119 -3.39 -5.65 12.61
C LYS A 119 -4.63 -5.18 11.84
N GLU A 120 -4.50 -5.03 10.52
CA GLU A 120 -5.59 -4.51 9.71
C GLU A 120 -6.55 -5.62 9.25
N LYS A 121 -6.14 -6.86 9.32
CA LYS A 121 -7.06 -7.98 9.08
C LYS A 121 -8.04 -8.12 10.22
#